data_61d1e016707176f24ee1a6a758a46bd8
#
_entry.id   61d1e016707176f24ee1a6a758a46bd8
#
_cell.length_a   1.000
_cell.length_b   1.000
_cell.length_c   1.000
_cell.angle_alpha   90.00
_cell.angle_beta   90.00
_cell.angle_gamma   90.00
#
_symmetry.space_group_name_H-M   'P 1'
#
loop_
_entity.id
_entity.type
_entity.pdbx_description
1 polymer ?
#
loop_
_entity_poly.entity_id
_entity_poly.type
_entity_poly.pdbx_seq_one_letter_code
_entity_poly.pdbx_strand_id
1 'polypeptide(L)'
;MSASSPPTASDEDDSNSPPAIVDAPDAPPDERPIRYIIQNLERAYGVPENSRRSDPLDMLVQIILSQATSDTNSRRTFDALKQRFPTWDAALRARESTIAATIQSGGLANQKAAVIKSLLRQIKQERGALDLSFLHELPPAEASRYLSQFRGIGPKTIACTLLFACRTEVFPLDTHIFRILRRVGLIPQKCTDRRAHEIMNALVPAGKFYSFHVNLIRHGRALCRPRDPSCERCPVVEYCDYGQTLI
;
A
#
# COMPACT_ATOMS: atom_id res chain seq x y z
N MET A 1 44.27 -49.51 -56.11
CA MET A 1 42.91 -49.21 -56.60
C MET A 1 42.22 -48.33 -55.58
N SER A 2 42.29 -47.07 -55.86
CA SER A 2 41.78 -46.01 -55.01
C SER A 2 40.31 -45.77 -55.26
N ALA A 3 39.48 -45.64 -54.20
CA ALA A 3 38.15 -45.13 -54.31
C ALA A 3 38.02 -43.97 -53.29
N SER A 4 37.96 -42.77 -53.84
CA SER A 4 37.70 -41.54 -53.13
C SER A 4 36.21 -41.38 -52.85
N SER A 5 35.84 -41.09 -51.60
CA SER A 5 34.51 -40.64 -51.22
C SER A 5 34.39 -39.13 -51.30
N PRO A 6 33.24 -38.55 -51.69
CA PRO A 6 33.08 -37.09 -51.82
C PRO A 6 32.79 -36.44 -50.45
N PRO A 7 33.00 -35.11 -50.35
CA PRO A 7 32.77 -34.38 -49.13
C PRO A 7 31.28 -34.10 -48.92
N THR A 8 30.84 -34.24 -47.70
CA THR A 8 29.46 -33.87 -47.22
C THR A 8 29.39 -32.36 -47.06
N ALA A 9 28.27 -31.84 -47.49
CA ALA A 9 27.89 -30.42 -47.53
C ALA A 9 27.64 -29.81 -46.16
N SER A 10 28.11 -28.61 -46.01
CA SER A 10 27.59 -27.38 -45.41
C SER A 10 26.70 -27.50 -44.18
N ASP A 11 27.29 -27.12 -43.06
CA ASP A 11 26.56 -26.58 -41.88
C ASP A 11 25.90 -25.25 -42.27
N GLU A 12 24.59 -25.22 -42.35
CA GLU A 12 23.83 -23.97 -42.45
C GLU A 12 23.83 -23.34 -41.07
N ASP A 13 24.48 -22.20 -40.95
CA ASP A 13 24.51 -21.27 -39.82
C ASP A 13 23.12 -20.62 -39.69
N ASP A 14 22.29 -21.15 -38.80
CA ASP A 14 20.96 -20.60 -38.47
C ASP A 14 21.05 -19.49 -37.39
N SER A 15 21.80 -18.42 -37.71
CA SER A 15 22.05 -17.26 -36.86
C SER A 15 21.05 -16.13 -37.12
N ASN A 16 19.80 -16.42 -37.56
CA ASN A 16 18.79 -15.39 -37.83
C ASN A 16 17.52 -15.52 -36.96
N SER A 17 17.72 -15.79 -35.67
CA SER A 17 16.65 -15.55 -34.70
C SER A 17 16.64 -14.09 -34.25
N PRO A 18 15.54 -13.36 -34.36
CA PRO A 18 15.50 -11.98 -33.90
C PRO A 18 15.78 -11.96 -32.39
N PRO A 19 16.54 -10.94 -31.89
CA PRO A 19 16.82 -10.82 -30.47
C PRO A 19 15.49 -10.72 -29.71
N ALA A 20 15.37 -11.48 -28.61
CA ALA A 20 14.26 -11.39 -27.68
C ALA A 20 14.06 -9.91 -27.31
N ILE A 21 12.86 -9.40 -27.49
CA ILE A 21 12.47 -8.06 -27.04
C ILE A 21 12.61 -8.06 -25.53
N VAL A 22 13.76 -7.56 -25.05
CA VAL A 22 13.95 -7.21 -23.63
C VAL A 22 13.08 -5.98 -23.46
N ASP A 23 11.97 -6.12 -22.74
CA ASP A 23 11.15 -4.97 -22.35
C ASP A 23 12.07 -3.93 -21.72
N ALA A 24 12.28 -2.83 -22.40
CA ALA A 24 12.98 -1.69 -21.85
C ALA A 24 12.31 -1.29 -20.54
N PRO A 25 13.06 -0.96 -19.46
CA PRO A 25 12.45 -0.48 -18.24
C PRO A 25 11.57 0.70 -18.60
N ASP A 26 10.24 0.60 -18.28
CA ASP A 26 9.27 1.66 -18.54
C ASP A 26 9.87 2.99 -18.12
N ALA A 27 9.96 3.94 -19.03
CA ALA A 27 10.41 5.28 -18.74
C ALA A 27 9.56 5.84 -17.59
N PRO A 28 10.13 6.58 -16.63
CA PRO A 28 9.34 7.15 -15.55
C PRO A 28 8.22 7.99 -16.16
N PRO A 29 6.97 7.80 -15.70
CA PRO A 29 5.85 8.58 -16.22
C PRO A 29 6.14 10.09 -16.04
N ASP A 30 5.77 10.89 -17.04
CA ASP A 30 5.90 12.35 -17.00
C ASP A 30 5.26 12.88 -15.70
N GLU A 31 5.99 13.63 -14.90
CA GLU A 31 5.50 14.16 -13.61
C GLU A 31 4.30 15.09 -13.74
N ARG A 32 4.05 15.65 -14.92
CA ARG A 32 2.94 16.59 -15.16
C ARG A 32 1.57 16.02 -14.84
N PRO A 33 1.21 14.80 -15.29
CA PRO A 33 -0.12 14.25 -15.00
C PRO A 33 -0.40 14.10 -13.50
N ILE A 34 0.56 13.64 -12.69
CA ILE A 34 0.32 13.44 -11.26
C ILE A 34 0.07 14.76 -10.53
N ARG A 35 0.78 15.83 -10.88
CA ARG A 35 0.57 17.16 -10.26
C ARG A 35 -0.83 17.69 -10.54
N TYR A 36 -1.32 17.57 -11.76
CA TYR A 36 -2.69 17.95 -12.13
C TYR A 36 -3.74 17.08 -11.46
N ILE A 37 -3.53 15.77 -11.40
CA ILE A 37 -4.43 14.85 -10.70
C ILE A 37 -4.54 15.23 -9.22
N ILE A 38 -3.41 15.47 -8.54
CA ILE A 38 -3.39 15.90 -7.12
C ILE A 38 -4.15 17.22 -6.96
N GLN A 39 -3.86 18.25 -7.77
CA GLN A 39 -4.50 19.55 -7.69
C GLN A 39 -6.02 19.48 -7.92
N ASN A 40 -6.48 18.71 -8.90
CA ASN A 40 -7.90 18.55 -9.18
C ASN A 40 -8.62 17.75 -8.07
N LEU A 41 -7.98 16.74 -7.49
CA LEU A 41 -8.52 16.04 -6.33
C LEU A 41 -8.55 16.95 -5.08
N GLU A 42 -7.51 17.75 -4.84
CA GLU A 42 -7.50 18.72 -3.74
C GLU A 42 -8.56 19.82 -3.93
N ARG A 43 -8.79 20.27 -5.16
CA ARG A 43 -9.87 21.22 -5.48
C ARG A 43 -11.26 20.61 -5.23
N ALA A 44 -11.45 19.34 -5.56
CA ALA A 44 -12.73 18.64 -5.41
C ALA A 44 -13.02 18.18 -3.97
N TYR A 45 -12.00 17.77 -3.21
CA TYR A 45 -12.17 17.12 -1.89
C TYR A 45 -11.52 17.88 -0.74
N GLY A 46 -10.87 19.01 -1.01
CA GLY A 46 -10.08 19.77 -0.05
C GLY A 46 -8.68 19.21 0.16
N VAL A 47 -7.90 19.89 0.98
CA VAL A 47 -6.55 19.47 1.36
C VAL A 47 -6.60 18.94 2.80
N PRO A 48 -6.75 17.63 3.00
CA PRO A 48 -6.71 17.05 4.33
C PRO A 48 -5.31 17.17 4.92
N GLU A 49 -5.24 17.48 6.21
CA GLU A 49 -3.98 17.63 6.93
C GLU A 49 -3.79 16.51 7.95
N ASN A 50 -2.55 16.05 8.08
CA ASN A 50 -2.09 15.22 9.17
C ASN A 50 -1.19 16.05 10.08
N SER A 51 -1.81 16.86 10.95
CA SER A 51 -1.09 17.89 11.72
C SER A 51 -0.31 17.33 12.92
N ARG A 52 -0.61 16.11 13.38
CA ARG A 52 -0.01 15.55 14.61
C ARG A 52 0.55 14.16 14.38
N ARG A 53 1.74 13.91 14.96
CA ARG A 53 2.26 12.56 15.13
C ARG A 53 1.39 11.82 16.17
N SER A 54 1.16 10.54 15.97
CA SER A 54 0.43 9.69 16.91
C SER A 54 1.29 8.48 17.29
N ASP A 55 0.86 7.73 18.30
CA ASP A 55 1.58 6.51 18.71
C ASP A 55 1.61 5.49 17.55
N PRO A 56 2.80 5.07 17.07
CA PRO A 56 2.90 4.14 15.94
C PRO A 56 2.38 2.74 16.27
N LEU A 57 2.45 2.28 17.51
CA LEU A 57 1.92 0.99 17.91
C LEU A 57 0.38 1.02 17.95
N ASP A 58 -0.22 2.09 18.48
CA ASP A 58 -1.67 2.31 18.44
C ASP A 58 -2.16 2.33 16.97
N MET A 59 -1.47 3.08 16.12
CA MET A 59 -1.81 3.16 14.70
C MET A 59 -1.69 1.80 14.00
N LEU A 60 -0.60 1.07 14.23
CA LEU A 60 -0.37 -0.24 13.65
C LEU A 60 -1.50 -1.23 14.01
N VAL A 61 -1.89 -1.27 15.28
CA VAL A 61 -3.01 -2.11 15.73
C VAL A 61 -4.34 -1.65 15.13
N GLN A 62 -4.58 -0.33 15.05
CA GLN A 62 -5.77 0.21 14.42
C GLN A 62 -5.87 -0.19 12.94
N ILE A 63 -4.76 -0.17 12.21
CA ILE A 63 -4.71 -0.60 10.81
C ILE A 63 -4.95 -2.11 10.69
N ILE A 64 -4.40 -2.94 11.58
CA ILE A 64 -4.72 -4.37 11.63
C ILE A 64 -6.22 -4.58 11.81
N LEU A 65 -6.84 -3.82 12.72
CA LEU A 65 -8.27 -3.90 12.97
C LEU A 65 -9.12 -3.42 11.79
N SER A 66 -8.62 -2.52 10.96
CA SER A 66 -9.33 -1.99 9.78
C SER A 66 -9.42 -2.96 8.61
N GLN A 67 -8.65 -4.05 8.62
CA GLN A 67 -8.69 -5.04 7.54
C GLN A 67 -10.07 -5.71 7.46
N ALA A 68 -10.64 -5.75 6.23
CA ALA A 68 -11.93 -6.38 5.92
C ALA A 68 -13.11 -5.87 6.79
N THR A 69 -13.10 -4.58 7.15
CA THR A 69 -14.21 -3.94 7.88
C THR A 69 -14.32 -2.47 7.49
N SER A 70 -15.41 -1.80 7.89
CA SER A 70 -15.59 -0.35 7.68
C SER A 70 -14.75 0.49 8.65
N ASP A 71 -14.42 1.72 8.24
CA ASP A 71 -13.65 2.65 9.08
C ASP A 71 -14.34 2.92 10.43
N THR A 72 -15.67 3.12 10.43
CA THR A 72 -16.47 3.32 11.65
C THR A 72 -16.39 2.12 12.58
N ASN A 73 -16.52 0.92 12.03
CA ASN A 73 -16.46 -0.31 12.82
C ASN A 73 -15.04 -0.58 13.35
N SER A 74 -14.01 -0.32 12.54
CA SER A 74 -12.61 -0.40 12.95
C SER A 74 -12.30 0.50 14.14
N ARG A 75 -12.74 1.77 14.10
CA ARG A 75 -12.54 2.72 15.20
C ARG A 75 -13.23 2.23 16.47
N ARG A 76 -14.50 1.87 16.38
CA ARG A 76 -15.26 1.32 17.54
C ARG A 76 -14.56 0.09 18.13
N THR A 77 -14.02 -0.79 17.28
CA THR A 77 -13.32 -1.99 17.72
C THR A 77 -12.00 -1.65 18.42
N PHE A 78 -11.26 -0.66 17.91
CA PHE A 78 -10.05 -0.17 18.56
C PHE A 78 -10.33 0.48 19.92
N ASP A 79 -11.37 1.30 19.99
CA ASP A 79 -11.79 1.95 21.25
C ASP A 79 -12.18 0.90 22.31
N ALA A 80 -12.93 -0.14 21.92
CA ALA A 80 -13.28 -1.26 22.80
C ALA A 80 -12.04 -2.02 23.27
N LEU A 81 -11.05 -2.23 22.39
CA LEU A 81 -9.78 -2.87 22.73
C LEU A 81 -9.00 -2.03 23.77
N LYS A 82 -8.88 -0.72 23.54
CA LYS A 82 -8.17 0.20 24.46
C LYS A 82 -8.92 0.37 25.78
N GLN A 83 -10.24 0.40 25.78
CA GLN A 83 -11.04 0.43 27.00
C GLN A 83 -10.82 -0.85 27.86
N ARG A 84 -10.79 -2.01 27.20
CA ARG A 84 -10.56 -3.29 27.89
C ARG A 84 -9.12 -3.45 28.35
N PHE A 85 -8.15 -2.95 27.56
CA PHE A 85 -6.71 -3.04 27.80
C PHE A 85 -6.09 -1.65 27.67
N PRO A 86 -6.10 -0.85 28.75
CA PRO A 86 -5.56 0.53 28.70
C PRO A 86 -4.09 0.62 28.33
N THR A 87 -3.32 -0.44 28.56
CA THR A 87 -1.91 -0.55 28.15
C THR A 87 -1.66 -1.79 27.29
N TRP A 88 -0.69 -1.71 26.40
CA TRP A 88 -0.30 -2.85 25.58
C TRP A 88 0.28 -4.02 26.40
N ASP A 89 0.89 -3.75 27.54
CA ASP A 89 1.31 -4.80 28.49
C ASP A 89 0.12 -5.56 29.06
N ALA A 90 -1.02 -4.90 29.30
CA ALA A 90 -2.25 -5.58 29.72
C ALA A 90 -2.80 -6.48 28.60
N ALA A 91 -2.79 -6.00 27.35
CA ALA A 91 -3.17 -6.81 26.19
C ALA A 91 -2.20 -7.98 25.96
N LEU A 92 -0.89 -7.77 26.16
CA LEU A 92 0.11 -8.82 26.06
C LEU A 92 -0.09 -9.93 27.10
N ARG A 93 -0.48 -9.61 28.32
CA ARG A 93 -0.76 -10.61 29.39
C ARG A 93 -2.07 -11.36 29.16
N ALA A 94 -3.05 -10.74 28.51
CA ALA A 94 -4.37 -11.34 28.28
C ALA A 94 -4.27 -12.60 27.40
N ARG A 95 -5.24 -13.50 27.51
CA ARG A 95 -5.38 -14.65 26.59
C ARG A 95 -5.78 -14.14 25.21
N GLU A 96 -5.29 -14.79 24.17
CA GLU A 96 -5.63 -14.45 22.79
C GLU A 96 -7.15 -14.51 22.55
N SER A 97 -7.83 -15.50 23.11
CA SER A 97 -9.29 -15.63 23.07
C SER A 97 -10.01 -14.42 23.70
N THR A 98 -9.45 -13.80 24.74
CA THR A 98 -10.03 -12.61 25.35
C THR A 98 -9.89 -11.39 24.43
N ILE A 99 -8.74 -11.25 23.76
CA ILE A 99 -8.55 -10.22 22.71
C ILE A 99 -9.54 -10.45 21.59
N ALA A 100 -9.64 -11.68 21.07
CA ALA A 100 -10.56 -12.03 19.98
C ALA A 100 -12.02 -11.71 20.33
N ALA A 101 -12.47 -12.06 21.55
CA ALA A 101 -13.81 -11.72 22.02
C ALA A 101 -14.05 -10.20 22.07
N THR A 102 -13.03 -9.43 22.51
CA THR A 102 -13.13 -7.97 22.58
C THR A 102 -13.28 -7.31 21.22
N ILE A 103 -12.60 -7.84 20.19
CA ILE A 103 -12.58 -7.29 18.82
C ILE A 103 -13.56 -7.99 17.86
N GLN A 104 -14.46 -8.84 18.36
CA GLN A 104 -15.35 -9.68 17.55
C GLN A 104 -16.17 -8.89 16.53
N SER A 105 -16.64 -7.72 16.91
CA SER A 105 -17.41 -6.83 16.01
C SER A 105 -16.64 -6.35 14.79
N GLY A 106 -15.30 -6.38 14.84
CA GLY A 106 -14.41 -5.93 13.75
C GLY A 106 -14.19 -6.96 12.62
N GLY A 107 -14.74 -8.17 12.74
CA GLY A 107 -14.52 -9.27 11.79
C GLY A 107 -13.11 -9.87 11.87
N LEU A 108 -12.96 -11.11 11.43
CA LEU A 108 -11.67 -11.84 11.45
C LEU A 108 -10.99 -11.84 12.84
N ALA A 109 -11.79 -11.87 13.91
CA ALA A 109 -11.32 -11.58 15.26
C ALA A 109 -10.19 -12.51 15.73
N ASN A 110 -10.28 -13.81 15.47
CA ASN A 110 -9.24 -14.76 15.86
C ASN A 110 -7.91 -14.50 15.12
N GLN A 111 -7.98 -14.24 13.82
CA GLN A 111 -6.78 -13.95 13.01
C GLN A 111 -6.12 -12.64 13.47
N LYS A 112 -6.93 -11.59 13.66
CA LYS A 112 -6.44 -10.28 14.12
C LYS A 112 -5.86 -10.36 15.53
N ALA A 113 -6.50 -11.08 16.44
CA ALA A 113 -5.99 -11.30 17.79
C ALA A 113 -4.64 -12.02 17.81
N ALA A 114 -4.50 -13.07 16.98
CA ALA A 114 -3.23 -13.79 16.83
C ALA A 114 -2.11 -12.88 16.32
N VAL A 115 -2.38 -12.06 15.29
CA VAL A 115 -1.41 -11.09 14.74
C VAL A 115 -1.04 -10.06 15.80
N ILE A 116 -2.01 -9.44 16.47
CA ILE A 116 -1.76 -8.44 17.53
C ILE A 116 -0.93 -9.08 18.65
N LYS A 117 -1.28 -10.28 19.09
CA LYS A 117 -0.57 -10.96 20.18
C LYS A 117 0.87 -11.30 19.81
N SER A 118 1.09 -11.79 18.58
CA SER A 118 2.42 -12.08 18.05
C SER A 118 3.28 -10.81 17.95
N LEU A 119 2.71 -9.75 17.39
CA LEU A 119 3.34 -8.43 17.26
C LEU A 119 3.79 -7.90 18.63
N LEU A 120 2.89 -7.84 19.63
CA LEU A 120 3.20 -7.33 20.95
C LEU A 120 4.29 -8.17 21.64
N ARG A 121 4.26 -9.51 21.48
CA ARG A 121 5.27 -10.40 22.03
C ARG A 121 6.64 -10.14 21.43
N GLN A 122 6.71 -10.05 20.12
CA GLN A 122 7.98 -9.82 19.42
C GLN A 122 8.57 -8.46 19.76
N ILE A 123 7.78 -7.39 19.76
CA ILE A 123 8.25 -6.05 20.17
C ILE A 123 8.80 -6.09 21.60
N LYS A 124 8.08 -6.73 22.53
CA LYS A 124 8.51 -6.82 23.93
C LYS A 124 9.81 -7.60 24.08
N GLN A 125 9.99 -8.68 23.33
CA GLN A 125 11.23 -9.48 23.33
C GLN A 125 12.42 -8.73 22.76
N GLU A 126 12.24 -8.00 21.68
CA GLU A 126 13.33 -7.29 21.00
C GLU A 126 13.73 -6.00 21.71
N ARG A 127 12.77 -5.28 22.27
CA ARG A 127 12.98 -3.94 22.78
C ARG A 127 12.84 -3.79 24.30
N GLY A 128 12.35 -4.80 24.99
CA GLY A 128 12.06 -4.73 26.41
C GLY A 128 10.82 -3.88 26.78
N ALA A 129 10.32 -3.06 25.86
CA ALA A 129 9.17 -2.19 26.03
C ALA A 129 8.22 -2.31 24.83
N LEU A 130 6.91 -2.05 25.04
CA LEU A 130 5.90 -1.97 23.99
C LEU A 130 5.80 -0.53 23.50
N ASP A 131 6.86 -0.09 22.84
CA ASP A 131 7.02 1.27 22.32
C ASP A 131 7.66 1.22 20.92
N LEU A 132 7.04 1.93 19.97
CA LEU A 132 7.52 2.11 18.60
C LEU A 132 7.78 3.59 18.29
N SER A 133 7.87 4.48 19.27
CA SER A 133 8.07 5.93 19.06
C SER A 133 9.36 6.24 18.29
N PHE A 134 10.38 5.40 18.39
CA PHE A 134 11.63 5.55 17.63
C PHE A 134 11.42 5.54 16.11
N LEU A 135 10.31 4.99 15.60
CA LEU A 135 9.97 5.04 14.18
C LEU A 135 9.78 6.46 13.64
N HIS A 136 9.50 7.42 14.52
CA HIS A 136 9.38 8.83 14.15
C HIS A 136 10.70 9.44 13.66
N GLU A 137 11.81 8.86 14.06
CA GLU A 137 13.15 9.40 13.79
C GLU A 137 13.93 8.56 12.75
N LEU A 138 13.38 7.41 12.35
CA LEU A 138 14.03 6.55 11.38
C LEU A 138 13.79 7.04 9.94
N PRO A 139 14.77 6.86 9.05
CA PRO A 139 14.57 6.99 7.61
C PRO A 139 13.46 6.05 7.11
N PRO A 140 12.67 6.44 6.08
CA PRO A 140 11.54 5.64 5.59
C PRO A 140 11.86 4.18 5.28
N ALA A 141 13.03 3.94 4.65
CA ALA A 141 13.46 2.60 4.29
C ALA A 141 13.78 1.73 5.52
N GLU A 142 14.38 2.31 6.55
CA GLU A 142 14.72 1.59 7.79
C GLU A 142 13.47 1.30 8.61
N ALA A 143 12.57 2.27 8.76
CA ALA A 143 11.28 2.09 9.42
C ALA A 143 10.44 1.00 8.72
N SER A 144 10.40 1.01 7.39
CA SER A 144 9.71 -0.01 6.60
C SER A 144 10.33 -1.39 6.79
N ARG A 145 11.65 -1.49 6.79
CA ARG A 145 12.39 -2.75 7.03
C ARG A 145 12.10 -3.28 8.42
N TYR A 146 12.13 -2.43 9.44
CA TYR A 146 11.80 -2.83 10.80
C TYR A 146 10.38 -3.39 10.92
N LEU A 147 9.39 -2.71 10.35
CA LEU A 147 8.00 -3.17 10.40
C LEU A 147 7.76 -4.44 9.57
N SER A 148 8.54 -4.69 8.51
CA SER A 148 8.36 -5.85 7.63
C SER A 148 8.74 -7.19 8.27
N GLN A 149 9.47 -7.19 9.38
CA GLN A 149 9.81 -8.41 10.11
C GLN A 149 8.62 -9.03 10.85
N PHE A 150 7.56 -8.25 11.12
CA PHE A 150 6.41 -8.75 11.87
C PHE A 150 5.47 -9.54 10.98
N ARG A 151 5.18 -10.77 11.37
CA ARG A 151 4.26 -11.64 10.63
C ARG A 151 2.85 -11.04 10.58
N GLY A 152 2.26 -11.00 9.38
CA GLY A 152 0.92 -10.43 9.16
C GLY A 152 0.91 -8.92 8.93
N ILE A 153 2.07 -8.28 8.91
CA ILE A 153 2.24 -6.87 8.58
C ILE A 153 2.75 -6.75 7.14
N GLY A 154 1.85 -6.44 6.22
CA GLY A 154 2.16 -6.30 4.80
C GLY A 154 2.53 -4.86 4.39
N PRO A 155 2.97 -4.65 3.12
CA PRO A 155 3.42 -3.35 2.61
C PRO A 155 2.42 -2.22 2.85
N LYS A 156 1.12 -2.46 2.59
CA LYS A 156 0.06 -1.46 2.85
C LYS A 156 0.00 -1.07 4.32
N THR A 157 0.02 -2.05 5.24
CA THR A 157 -0.05 -1.81 6.69
C THR A 157 1.15 -0.99 7.16
N ILE A 158 2.34 -1.30 6.67
CA ILE A 158 3.58 -0.56 6.93
C ILE A 158 3.43 0.88 6.47
N ALA A 159 3.10 1.09 5.19
CA ALA A 159 2.98 2.42 4.61
C ALA A 159 1.90 3.27 5.30
N CYS A 160 0.74 2.69 5.64
CA CYS A 160 -0.28 3.38 6.42
C CYS A 160 0.22 3.78 7.81
N THR A 161 0.92 2.87 8.53
CA THR A 161 1.46 3.19 9.86
C THR A 161 2.43 4.35 9.78
N LEU A 162 3.38 4.30 8.85
CA LEU A 162 4.39 5.33 8.68
C LEU A 162 3.78 6.68 8.24
N LEU A 163 2.86 6.67 7.28
CA LEU A 163 2.22 7.89 6.80
C LEU A 163 1.34 8.54 7.89
N PHE A 164 0.49 7.75 8.56
CA PHE A 164 -0.51 8.30 9.48
C PHE A 164 0.05 8.60 10.86
N ALA A 165 0.90 7.74 11.43
CA ALA A 165 1.48 7.97 12.75
C ALA A 165 2.75 8.81 12.68
N CYS A 166 3.68 8.47 11.80
CA CYS A 166 5.00 9.07 11.77
C CYS A 166 5.10 10.28 10.85
N ARG A 167 4.12 10.50 9.97
CA ARG A 167 4.16 11.52 8.91
C ARG A 167 5.31 11.28 7.91
N THR A 168 5.72 10.02 7.81
CA THR A 168 6.76 9.61 6.89
C THR A 168 6.19 9.51 5.48
N GLU A 169 6.91 10.02 4.50
CA GLU A 169 6.48 10.05 3.10
C GLU A 169 6.65 8.67 2.43
N VAL A 170 5.77 7.75 2.78
CA VAL A 170 5.61 6.43 2.18
C VAL A 170 4.17 6.31 1.71
N PHE A 171 3.94 5.97 0.44
CA PHE A 171 2.61 5.98 -0.16
C PHE A 171 1.87 4.64 0.02
N PRO A 172 0.77 4.60 0.79
CA PRO A 172 0.00 3.38 0.96
C PRO A 172 -0.87 3.10 -0.26
N LEU A 173 -0.87 1.84 -0.71
CA LEU A 173 -1.72 1.37 -1.80
C LEU A 173 -2.80 0.42 -1.27
N ASP A 174 -4.06 0.79 -1.46
CA ASP A 174 -5.18 -0.12 -1.23
C ASP A 174 -5.88 -0.47 -2.55
N THR A 175 -6.91 -1.29 -2.48
CA THR A 175 -7.65 -1.74 -3.66
C THR A 175 -8.34 -0.59 -4.42
N HIS A 176 -8.76 0.49 -3.72
CA HIS A 176 -9.32 1.68 -4.37
C HIS A 176 -8.24 2.45 -5.11
N ILE A 177 -7.13 2.71 -4.44
CA ILE A 177 -5.99 3.44 -4.99
C ILE A 177 -5.39 2.68 -6.17
N PHE A 178 -5.13 1.38 -6.02
CA PHE A 178 -4.60 0.54 -7.09
C PHE A 178 -5.46 0.61 -8.36
N ARG A 179 -6.79 0.52 -8.20
CA ARG A 179 -7.73 0.65 -9.31
C ARG A 179 -7.63 2.01 -9.99
N ILE A 180 -7.63 3.08 -9.20
CA ILE A 180 -7.58 4.45 -9.74
C ILE A 180 -6.26 4.68 -10.46
N LEU A 181 -5.12 4.34 -9.85
CA LEU A 181 -3.80 4.54 -10.43
C LEU A 181 -3.64 3.81 -11.78
N ARG A 182 -4.19 2.59 -11.92
CA ARG A 182 -4.23 1.88 -13.20
C ARG A 182 -5.12 2.58 -14.23
N ARG A 183 -6.28 3.08 -13.80
CA ARG A 183 -7.23 3.77 -14.70
C ARG A 183 -6.70 5.11 -15.21
N VAL A 184 -5.97 5.83 -14.37
CA VAL A 184 -5.36 7.11 -14.77
C VAL A 184 -3.99 6.94 -15.45
N GLY A 185 -3.48 5.70 -15.59
CA GLY A 185 -2.21 5.44 -16.25
C GLY A 185 -0.95 5.75 -15.43
N LEU A 186 -1.07 6.03 -14.13
CA LEU A 186 0.09 6.30 -13.27
C LEU A 186 0.88 5.05 -12.90
N ILE A 187 0.29 3.87 -13.02
CA ILE A 187 0.97 2.58 -12.90
C ILE A 187 0.54 1.63 -14.02
N PRO A 188 1.42 0.74 -14.50
CA PRO A 188 1.07 -0.23 -15.53
C PRO A 188 -0.10 -1.12 -15.15
N GLN A 189 -0.88 -1.59 -16.13
CA GLN A 189 -2.04 -2.47 -15.91
C GLN A 189 -1.64 -3.78 -15.19
N LYS A 190 -0.50 -4.37 -15.57
CA LYS A 190 0.07 -5.58 -14.96
C LYS A 190 1.18 -5.22 -13.95
N CYS A 191 0.92 -4.25 -13.08
CA CYS A 191 1.87 -3.84 -12.05
C CYS A 191 1.75 -4.71 -10.80
N THR A 192 2.89 -5.19 -10.27
CA THR A 192 2.94 -5.86 -8.97
C THR A 192 2.79 -4.84 -7.84
N ASP A 193 2.34 -5.30 -6.67
CA ASP A 193 2.19 -4.45 -5.47
C ASP A 193 3.51 -3.72 -5.13
N ARG A 194 4.62 -4.46 -5.10
CA ARG A 194 5.94 -3.88 -4.83
C ARG A 194 6.32 -2.80 -5.83
N ARG A 195 6.15 -3.07 -7.13
CA ARG A 195 6.50 -2.12 -8.19
C ARG A 195 5.63 -0.87 -8.13
N ALA A 196 4.34 -1.01 -7.83
CA ALA A 196 3.44 0.11 -7.66
C ALA A 196 3.86 1.02 -6.48
N HIS A 197 4.27 0.44 -5.35
CA HIS A 197 4.81 1.22 -4.22
C HIS A 197 6.09 1.98 -4.61
N GLU A 198 7.02 1.34 -5.33
CA GLU A 198 8.23 1.99 -5.82
C GLU A 198 7.91 3.19 -6.73
N ILE A 199 7.03 2.98 -7.72
CA ILE A 199 6.60 4.04 -8.64
C ILE A 199 5.96 5.20 -7.88
N MET A 200 5.00 4.91 -7.01
CA MET A 200 4.26 5.97 -6.31
C MET A 200 5.12 6.73 -5.30
N ASN A 201 6.03 6.07 -4.61
CA ASN A 201 6.98 6.74 -3.72
C ASN A 201 7.94 7.69 -4.47
N ALA A 202 8.25 7.39 -5.74
CA ALA A 202 9.07 8.25 -6.58
C ALA A 202 8.29 9.40 -7.23
N LEU A 203 6.99 9.17 -7.57
CA LEU A 203 6.18 10.14 -8.31
C LEU A 203 5.49 11.17 -7.43
N VAL A 204 5.05 10.78 -6.22
CA VAL A 204 4.27 11.68 -5.37
C VAL A 204 5.17 12.81 -4.87
N PRO A 205 4.83 14.08 -5.13
CA PRO A 205 5.63 15.20 -4.64
C PRO A 205 5.65 15.26 -3.12
N ALA A 206 6.79 15.72 -2.56
CA ALA A 206 6.93 15.94 -1.13
C ALA A 206 5.79 16.84 -0.59
N GLY A 207 5.31 16.52 0.60
CA GLY A 207 4.17 17.20 1.24
C GLY A 207 2.79 16.78 0.72
N LYS A 208 2.70 15.94 -0.34
CA LYS A 208 1.43 15.53 -0.95
C LYS A 208 1.00 14.09 -0.62
N PHE A 209 1.83 13.30 0.01
CA PHE A 209 1.56 11.89 0.30
C PHE A 209 0.24 11.68 1.06
N TYR A 210 0.00 12.46 2.11
CA TYR A 210 -1.20 12.31 2.92
C TYR A 210 -2.46 12.79 2.20
N SER A 211 -2.45 14.03 1.66
CA SER A 211 -3.61 14.59 0.98
C SER A 211 -4.01 13.76 -0.24
N PHE A 212 -3.02 13.32 -1.01
CA PHE A 212 -3.26 12.50 -2.20
C PHE A 212 -3.85 11.13 -1.84
N HIS A 213 -3.27 10.45 -0.85
CA HIS A 213 -3.81 9.16 -0.38
C HIS A 213 -5.28 9.29 0.08
N VAL A 214 -5.57 10.25 0.96
CA VAL A 214 -6.93 10.45 1.50
C VAL A 214 -7.91 10.79 0.38
N ASN A 215 -7.53 11.67 -0.55
CA ASN A 215 -8.40 12.09 -1.64
C ASN A 215 -8.63 10.99 -2.68
N LEU A 216 -7.64 10.13 -2.94
CA LEU A 216 -7.85 8.94 -3.78
C LEU A 216 -8.85 7.96 -3.15
N ILE A 217 -8.80 7.75 -1.83
CA ILE A 217 -9.81 6.92 -1.13
C ILE A 217 -11.19 7.54 -1.26
N ARG A 218 -11.34 8.85 -1.00
CA ARG A 218 -12.61 9.58 -1.16
C ARG A 218 -13.14 9.46 -2.59
N HIS A 219 -12.28 9.71 -3.57
CA HIS A 219 -12.61 9.61 -4.99
C HIS A 219 -13.03 8.18 -5.39
N GLY A 220 -12.30 7.17 -4.92
CA GLY A 220 -12.61 5.77 -5.21
C GLY A 220 -13.92 5.26 -4.63
N ARG A 221 -14.36 5.86 -3.52
CA ARG A 221 -15.65 5.58 -2.89
C ARG A 221 -16.81 6.37 -3.55
N ALA A 222 -16.56 7.62 -3.90
CA ALA A 222 -17.60 8.51 -4.41
C ALA A 222 -17.87 8.32 -5.91
N LEU A 223 -16.84 8.41 -6.76
CA LEU A 223 -16.98 8.50 -8.21
C LEU A 223 -16.32 7.34 -8.95
N CYS A 224 -15.03 7.08 -8.71
CA CYS A 224 -14.29 6.05 -9.43
C CYS A 224 -14.56 4.66 -8.84
N ARG A 225 -15.82 4.19 -8.87
CA ARG A 225 -16.25 2.89 -8.35
C ARG A 225 -15.74 1.72 -9.21
N PRO A 226 -15.69 0.48 -8.68
CA PRO A 226 -15.27 -0.69 -9.46
C PRO A 226 -16.19 -0.94 -10.66
N ARG A 227 -17.50 -0.85 -10.45
CA ARG A 227 -18.56 -0.95 -11.49
C ARG A 227 -19.21 0.41 -11.64
N ASP A 228 -19.56 0.78 -12.88
CA ASP A 228 -20.26 2.00 -13.24
C ASP A 228 -19.62 3.26 -12.59
N PRO A 229 -18.35 3.57 -12.92
CA PRO A 229 -17.73 4.81 -12.44
C PRO A 229 -18.40 6.01 -13.09
N SER A 230 -18.61 7.10 -12.35
CA SER A 230 -19.22 8.33 -12.83
C SER A 230 -18.16 9.21 -13.52
N CYS A 231 -17.67 8.78 -14.69
CA CYS A 231 -16.58 9.44 -15.44
C CYS A 231 -16.97 10.84 -15.93
N GLU A 232 -18.22 11.06 -16.28
CA GLU A 232 -18.77 12.37 -16.71
C GLU A 232 -18.68 13.45 -15.62
N ARG A 233 -18.55 13.06 -14.35
CA ARG A 233 -18.43 13.95 -13.19
C ARG A 233 -17.04 13.92 -12.56
N CYS A 234 -16.10 13.19 -13.16
CA CYS A 234 -14.80 12.94 -12.59
C CYS A 234 -13.87 14.15 -12.72
N PRO A 235 -13.33 14.71 -11.62
CA PRO A 235 -12.46 15.89 -11.69
C PRO A 235 -11.11 15.66 -12.35
N VAL A 236 -10.75 14.40 -12.63
CA VAL A 236 -9.47 14.02 -13.23
C VAL A 236 -9.64 13.28 -14.56
N VAL A 237 -10.83 13.35 -15.17
CA VAL A 237 -11.13 12.61 -16.39
C VAL A 237 -10.22 12.98 -17.55
N GLU A 238 -9.80 14.24 -17.66
CA GLU A 238 -8.89 14.74 -18.70
C GLU A 238 -7.50 14.07 -18.67
N TYR A 239 -7.11 13.53 -17.51
CA TYR A 239 -5.83 12.87 -17.29
C TYR A 239 -6.00 11.36 -17.02
N CYS A 240 -7.14 10.79 -17.41
CA CYS A 240 -7.48 9.41 -17.11
C CYS A 240 -7.58 8.59 -18.38
N ASP A 241 -6.61 7.69 -18.63
CA ASP A 241 -6.61 6.80 -19.79
C ASP A 241 -7.94 6.05 -19.93
N TYR A 242 -8.43 5.48 -18.84
CA TYR A 242 -9.73 4.79 -18.84
C TYR A 242 -10.91 5.73 -19.08
N GLY A 243 -10.90 6.92 -18.49
CA GLY A 243 -11.96 7.90 -18.67
C GLY A 243 -12.10 8.37 -20.10
N GLN A 244 -10.98 8.60 -20.78
CA GLN A 244 -10.93 9.01 -22.18
C GLN A 244 -11.51 7.96 -23.15
N THR A 245 -11.59 6.69 -22.74
CA THR A 245 -12.22 5.64 -23.57
C THR A 245 -13.75 5.60 -23.46
N LEU A 246 -14.34 6.35 -22.50
CA LEU A 246 -15.77 6.33 -22.18
C LEU A 246 -16.51 7.63 -22.56
N ILE A 247 -15.76 8.68 -22.88
CA ILE A 247 -16.26 10.00 -23.29
C ILE A 247 -15.87 10.21 -24.75
#